data_ca9eb4314dc9ef928087cab420cdff6c
#
_entry.id   ca9eb4314dc9ef928087cab420cdff6c
#
_cell.length_a   1.000
_cell.length_b   1.000
_cell.length_c   1.000
_cell.angle_alpha   90.00
_cell.angle_beta   90.00
_cell.angle_gamma   90.00
#
_symmetry.space_group_name_H-M   'P 1'
#
loop_
_entity.id
_entity.type
_entity.pdbx_description
1 polymer ?
#
loop_
_entity_poly.entity_id
_entity_poly.type
_entity_poly.pdbx_seq_one_letter_code
_entity_poly.pdbx_strand_id
1 'polypeptide(L)'
;MRRQIMTRSSGFSLIELMVTVVIVSVLVGIAVPSYIDKVRKAHRTEAKTALLDLAGREERFFNTNNTYSSTPSDLGYGAVAAAFPMTIGSGYYTVSVAFTPYVAGPPVVAPTYTITAAPIGNQVKDTQCQSFTLTSTGVQSSSPNTTACWQ
;
A
#
# COMPACT_ATOMS: atom_id res chain seq x y z
N MET A 1 5.23 37.15 -60.12
CA MET A 1 5.82 35.79 -60.08
C MET A 1 6.00 35.37 -58.64
N ARG A 2 5.17 34.44 -58.13
CA ARG A 2 5.27 33.88 -56.77
C ARG A 2 6.14 32.65 -56.82
N ARG A 3 7.34 32.68 -56.19
CA ARG A 3 8.18 31.50 -56.01
C ARG A 3 7.56 30.62 -54.92
N GLN A 4 7.09 29.46 -55.30
CA GLN A 4 6.71 28.39 -54.38
C GLN A 4 7.99 27.77 -53.83
N ILE A 5 8.20 27.93 -52.53
CA ILE A 5 9.29 27.24 -51.79
C ILE A 5 8.76 25.80 -51.53
N MET A 6 9.23 24.84 -52.31
CA MET A 6 8.99 23.41 -52.00
C MET A 6 9.82 23.03 -50.77
N THR A 7 9.14 22.88 -49.63
CA THR A 7 9.73 22.23 -48.45
C THR A 7 9.89 20.75 -48.75
N ARG A 8 11.13 20.30 -48.89
CA ARG A 8 11.44 18.88 -48.95
C ARG A 8 11.08 18.25 -47.60
N SER A 9 10.06 17.44 -47.54
CA SER A 9 9.82 16.51 -46.44
C SER A 9 10.83 15.37 -46.55
N SER A 10 11.85 15.36 -45.70
CA SER A 10 12.77 14.22 -45.55
C SER A 10 12.00 13.11 -44.83
N GLY A 11 11.71 12.01 -45.53
CA GLY A 11 11.18 10.78 -44.93
C GLY A 11 12.23 10.05 -44.09
N PHE A 12 11.82 9.36 -43.03
CA PHE A 12 12.69 8.52 -42.22
C PHE A 12 13.26 7.35 -43.04
N SER A 13 14.52 7.07 -42.84
CA SER A 13 15.16 5.89 -43.42
C SER A 13 14.71 4.62 -42.67
N LEU A 14 14.57 3.49 -43.40
CA LEU A 14 14.21 2.20 -42.79
C LEU A 14 15.25 1.78 -41.74
N ILE A 15 16.55 2.04 -41.98
CA ILE A 15 17.61 1.74 -41.02
C ILE A 15 17.49 2.58 -39.73
N GLU A 16 17.12 3.84 -39.84
CA GLU A 16 16.92 4.73 -38.71
C GLU A 16 15.77 4.25 -37.82
N LEU A 17 14.67 3.76 -38.44
CA LEU A 17 13.56 3.18 -37.70
C LEU A 17 13.96 1.87 -37.01
N MET A 18 14.74 1.01 -37.66
CA MET A 18 15.25 -0.23 -37.02
C MET A 18 16.14 0.08 -35.83
N VAL A 19 17.05 1.02 -35.94
CA VAL A 19 17.98 1.41 -34.86
C VAL A 19 17.18 2.01 -33.69
N THR A 20 16.22 2.88 -33.95
CA THR A 20 15.39 3.47 -32.88
C THR A 20 14.57 2.41 -32.14
N VAL A 21 13.97 1.44 -32.84
CA VAL A 21 13.22 0.34 -32.20
C VAL A 21 14.13 -0.50 -31.32
N VAL A 22 15.35 -0.81 -31.76
CA VAL A 22 16.33 -1.57 -30.94
C VAL A 22 16.68 -0.80 -29.66
N ILE A 23 17.00 0.49 -29.78
CA ILE A 23 17.33 1.31 -28.60
C ILE A 23 16.16 1.38 -27.62
N VAL A 24 14.96 1.64 -28.12
CA VAL A 24 13.73 1.70 -27.27
C VAL A 24 13.49 0.36 -26.60
N SER A 25 13.65 -0.75 -27.30
CA SER A 25 13.46 -2.09 -26.72
C SER A 25 14.41 -2.36 -25.55
N VAL A 26 15.67 -1.97 -25.67
CA VAL A 26 16.66 -2.11 -24.59
C VAL A 26 16.28 -1.24 -23.38
N LEU A 27 15.90 0.03 -23.63
CA LEU A 27 15.50 0.95 -22.56
C LEU A 27 14.25 0.46 -21.82
N VAL A 28 13.24 -0.01 -22.54
CA VAL A 28 12.00 -0.57 -21.95
C VAL A 28 12.30 -1.81 -21.11
N GLY A 29 13.22 -2.69 -21.60
CA GLY A 29 13.62 -3.89 -20.85
C GLY A 29 14.19 -3.60 -19.46
N ILE A 30 14.82 -2.45 -19.25
CA ILE A 30 15.40 -2.02 -17.96
C ILE A 30 14.40 -1.17 -17.17
N ALA A 31 13.68 -0.28 -17.84
CA ALA A 31 12.79 0.69 -17.20
C ALA A 31 11.55 0.06 -16.57
N VAL A 32 10.93 -0.93 -17.25
CA VAL A 32 9.68 -1.53 -16.80
C VAL A 32 9.82 -2.24 -15.45
N PRO A 33 10.77 -3.16 -15.22
CA PRO A 33 10.92 -3.83 -13.93
C PRO A 33 11.24 -2.84 -12.80
N SER A 34 12.09 -1.85 -13.05
CA SER A 34 12.41 -0.81 -12.07
C SER A 34 11.19 0.04 -11.69
N TYR A 35 10.32 0.35 -12.65
CA TYR A 35 9.08 1.07 -12.40
C TYR A 35 8.10 0.27 -11.53
N ILE A 36 7.91 -1.02 -11.83
CA ILE A 36 7.03 -1.91 -11.05
C ILE A 36 7.48 -1.98 -9.59
N ASP A 37 8.77 -2.09 -9.33
CA ASP A 37 9.29 -2.13 -7.96
C ASP A 37 9.06 -0.82 -7.20
N LYS A 38 9.19 0.32 -7.86
CA LYS A 38 8.89 1.63 -7.28
C LYS A 38 7.40 1.77 -6.93
N VAL A 39 6.52 1.32 -7.82
CA VAL A 39 5.06 1.32 -7.59
C VAL A 39 4.70 0.43 -6.39
N ARG A 40 5.25 -0.79 -6.32
CA ARG A 40 5.05 -1.67 -5.15
C ARG A 40 5.49 -1.02 -3.84
N LYS A 41 6.64 -0.34 -3.83
CA LYS A 41 7.12 0.40 -2.65
C LYS A 41 6.19 1.53 -2.24
N ALA A 42 5.61 2.25 -3.21
CA ALA A 42 4.60 3.28 -2.93
C ALA A 42 3.36 2.69 -2.25
N HIS A 43 2.84 1.56 -2.73
CA HIS A 43 1.71 0.87 -2.10
C HIS A 43 2.04 0.34 -0.68
N ARG A 44 3.29 -0.12 -0.42
CA ARG A 44 3.73 -0.45 0.94
C ARG A 44 3.65 0.75 1.88
N THR A 45 4.06 1.93 1.41
CA THR A 45 3.99 3.17 2.19
C THR A 45 2.55 3.54 2.50
N GLU A 46 1.65 3.40 1.55
CA GLU A 46 0.22 3.61 1.74
C GLU A 46 -0.35 2.68 2.82
N ALA A 47 -0.01 1.38 2.79
CA ALA A 47 -0.41 0.41 3.80
C ALA A 47 0.09 0.80 5.20
N LYS A 48 1.38 1.16 5.33
CA LYS A 48 1.96 1.61 6.61
C LYS A 48 1.26 2.86 7.16
N THR A 49 0.99 3.84 6.31
CA THR A 49 0.28 5.06 6.70
C THR A 49 -1.13 4.76 7.18
N ALA A 50 -1.84 3.87 6.51
CA ALA A 50 -3.18 3.46 6.92
C ALA A 50 -3.19 2.72 8.26
N LEU A 51 -2.18 1.87 8.54
CA LEU A 51 -2.04 1.22 9.85
C LEU A 51 -1.80 2.24 10.96
N LEU A 52 -0.96 3.27 10.71
CA LEU A 52 -0.68 4.32 11.69
C LEU A 52 -1.90 5.22 11.94
N ASP A 53 -2.67 5.56 10.89
CA ASP A 53 -3.92 6.30 11.04
C ASP A 53 -4.94 5.51 11.85
N LEU A 54 -5.10 4.22 11.54
CA LEU A 54 -6.03 3.35 12.25
C LEU A 54 -5.62 3.16 13.72
N ALA A 55 -4.32 2.98 14.00
CA ALA A 55 -3.81 2.95 15.37
C ALA A 55 -4.14 4.25 16.14
N GLY A 56 -3.94 5.41 15.51
CA GLY A 56 -4.30 6.69 16.11
C GLY A 56 -5.82 6.85 16.36
N ARG A 57 -6.67 6.20 15.58
CA ARG A 57 -8.13 6.16 15.80
C ARG A 57 -8.50 5.22 16.96
N GLU A 58 -7.84 4.07 17.05
CA GLU A 58 -8.00 3.13 18.16
C GLU A 58 -7.61 3.77 19.50
N GLU A 59 -6.50 4.49 19.57
CA GLU A 59 -6.08 5.18 20.78
C GLU A 59 -7.05 6.31 21.17
N ARG A 60 -7.61 7.03 20.20
CA ARG A 60 -8.67 8.03 20.49
C ARG A 60 -9.94 7.40 21.01
N PHE A 61 -10.35 6.29 20.44
CA PHE A 61 -11.53 5.54 20.91
C PHE A 61 -11.30 5.00 22.31
N PHE A 62 -10.11 4.45 22.58
CA PHE A 62 -9.73 3.94 23.90
C PHE A 62 -9.77 5.01 24.99
N ASN A 63 -9.29 6.22 24.71
CA ASN A 63 -9.31 7.34 25.65
C ASN A 63 -10.73 7.72 26.12
N THR A 64 -11.74 7.44 25.31
CA THR A 64 -13.13 7.77 25.62
C THR A 64 -13.90 6.58 26.20
N ASN A 65 -13.59 5.37 25.73
CA ASN A 65 -14.39 4.17 26.01
C ASN A 65 -13.67 3.14 26.88
N ASN A 66 -12.38 3.32 27.18
CA ASN A 66 -11.53 2.37 27.89
C ASN A 66 -11.48 0.96 27.26
N THR A 67 -11.75 0.88 25.97
CA THR A 67 -11.69 -0.33 25.17
C THR A 67 -11.33 0.01 23.73
N TYR A 68 -10.86 -0.96 22.96
CA TYR A 68 -10.65 -0.86 21.51
C TYR A 68 -11.89 -1.36 20.76
N SER A 69 -11.99 -1.07 19.45
CA SER A 69 -13.12 -1.49 18.61
C SER A 69 -12.64 -2.27 17.37
N SER A 70 -13.42 -3.25 16.96
CA SER A 70 -13.30 -3.91 15.66
C SER A 70 -14.34 -3.43 14.65
N THR A 71 -15.02 -2.31 14.94
CA THR A 71 -16.07 -1.77 14.10
C THR A 71 -15.61 -0.46 13.46
N PRO A 72 -15.57 -0.38 12.11
CA PRO A 72 -15.05 0.81 11.43
C PRO A 72 -15.82 2.11 11.77
N SER A 73 -17.14 2.04 11.99
CA SER A 73 -17.95 3.22 12.34
C SER A 73 -17.53 3.85 13.67
N ASP A 74 -17.15 3.05 14.66
CA ASP A 74 -16.67 3.51 15.96
C ASP A 74 -15.36 4.29 15.83
N LEU A 75 -14.55 3.91 14.84
CA LEU A 75 -13.25 4.51 14.52
C LEU A 75 -13.37 5.69 13.56
N GLY A 76 -14.58 6.13 13.23
CA GLY A 76 -14.82 7.28 12.37
C GLY A 76 -14.64 7.03 10.87
N TYR A 77 -14.74 5.79 10.43
CA TYR A 77 -14.76 5.44 9.00
C TYR A 77 -16.21 5.43 8.48
N GLY A 78 -17.05 6.33 8.72
CA GLY A 78 -18.38 6.52 8.17
C GLY A 78 -19.20 5.23 7.88
N ALA A 79 -20.47 5.39 7.54
CA ALA A 79 -21.38 4.26 7.28
C ALA A 79 -21.04 3.39 6.03
N VAL A 80 -20.08 3.83 5.20
CA VAL A 80 -19.68 3.10 3.99
C VAL A 80 -18.75 1.92 4.30
N ALA A 81 -18.03 1.96 5.42
CA ALA A 81 -17.19 0.86 5.88
C ALA A 81 -17.95 0.00 6.89
N ALA A 82 -18.73 -0.95 6.38
CA ALA A 82 -19.64 -1.74 7.22
C ALA A 82 -18.93 -2.71 8.17
N ALA A 83 -17.76 -3.21 7.81
CA ALA A 83 -16.98 -4.18 8.59
C ALA A 83 -15.52 -4.25 8.15
N PHE A 84 -14.65 -4.74 9.03
CA PHE A 84 -13.31 -5.21 8.63
C PHE A 84 -13.40 -6.63 8.06
N PRO A 85 -12.51 -7.01 7.09
CA PRO A 85 -11.46 -6.19 6.49
C PRO A 85 -11.99 -5.16 5.50
N MET A 86 -11.45 -3.96 5.51
CA MET A 86 -11.78 -2.89 4.58
C MET A 86 -10.63 -2.60 3.62
N THR A 87 -10.95 -2.30 2.36
CA THR A 87 -9.96 -1.88 1.37
C THR A 87 -9.54 -0.44 1.63
N ILE A 88 -8.25 -0.16 1.55
CA ILE A 88 -7.67 1.16 1.80
C ILE A 88 -7.06 1.76 0.53
N GLY A 89 -7.05 3.08 0.49
CA GLY A 89 -6.36 3.90 -0.51
C GLY A 89 -6.59 3.48 -1.95
N SER A 90 -5.51 3.19 -2.66
CA SER A 90 -5.54 2.79 -4.09
C SER A 90 -6.07 1.37 -4.34
N GLY A 91 -6.52 0.63 -3.31
CA GLY A 91 -7.13 -0.68 -3.48
C GLY A 91 -6.13 -1.84 -3.62
N TYR A 92 -4.92 -1.69 -3.10
CA TYR A 92 -3.88 -2.74 -3.13
C TYR A 92 -3.69 -3.46 -1.80
N TYR A 93 -4.32 -2.97 -0.73
CA TYR A 93 -4.32 -3.58 0.59
C TYR A 93 -5.70 -3.55 1.22
N THR A 94 -6.00 -4.56 2.02
CA THR A 94 -7.10 -4.55 2.98
C THR A 94 -6.56 -4.46 4.38
N VAL A 95 -7.26 -3.75 5.27
CA VAL A 95 -6.91 -3.62 6.68
C VAL A 95 -7.94 -4.32 7.52
N SER A 96 -7.48 -5.04 8.54
CA SER A 96 -8.30 -5.70 9.54
C SER A 96 -7.81 -5.36 10.95
N VAL A 97 -8.73 -5.39 11.91
CA VAL A 97 -8.45 -5.22 13.34
C VAL A 97 -8.85 -6.50 14.07
N ALA A 98 -7.93 -7.03 14.84
CA ALA A 98 -8.20 -8.05 15.84
C ALA A 98 -7.95 -7.42 17.21
N PHE A 99 -8.94 -7.37 18.09
CA PHE A 99 -8.77 -6.86 19.44
C PHE A 99 -9.10 -7.91 20.49
N THR A 100 -8.42 -7.79 21.65
CA THR A 100 -8.67 -8.59 22.82
C THR A 100 -9.29 -7.67 23.87
N PRO A 101 -10.51 -7.93 24.34
CA PRO A 101 -11.15 -7.11 25.35
C PRO A 101 -10.46 -7.25 26.72
N TYR A 102 -10.78 -6.31 27.61
CA TYR A 102 -10.39 -6.42 29.00
C TYR A 102 -11.01 -7.67 29.63
N VAL A 103 -10.22 -8.45 30.33
CA VAL A 103 -10.69 -9.60 31.11
C VAL A 103 -10.34 -9.37 32.58
N ALA A 104 -11.40 -9.26 33.42
CA ALA A 104 -11.25 -9.18 34.86
C ALA A 104 -11.06 -10.59 35.42
N GLY A 105 -9.93 -10.83 36.06
CA GLY A 105 -9.61 -12.10 36.69
C GLY A 105 -8.12 -12.28 36.96
N PRO A 106 -7.68 -13.30 37.72
CA PRO A 106 -6.30 -13.67 37.79
C PRO A 106 -5.91 -14.61 36.60
N PRO A 107 -5.03 -14.20 35.64
CA PRO A 107 -4.45 -12.87 35.53
C PRO A 107 -5.40 -11.87 34.88
N VAL A 108 -5.30 -10.59 35.28
CA VAL A 108 -5.96 -9.47 34.61
C VAL A 108 -5.33 -9.29 33.21
N VAL A 109 -6.15 -9.26 32.15
CA VAL A 109 -5.70 -9.01 30.80
C VAL A 109 -6.12 -7.61 30.38
N ALA A 110 -5.15 -6.75 30.10
CA ALA A 110 -5.42 -5.43 29.51
C ALA A 110 -5.93 -5.56 28.07
N PRO A 111 -6.82 -4.65 27.63
CA PRO A 111 -7.26 -4.67 26.24
C PRO A 111 -6.08 -4.37 25.31
N THR A 112 -6.03 -5.11 24.20
CA THR A 112 -4.99 -4.95 23.16
C THR A 112 -5.61 -5.05 21.79
N TYR A 113 -4.95 -4.48 20.78
CA TYR A 113 -5.30 -4.71 19.38
C TYR A 113 -4.09 -5.13 18.56
N THR A 114 -4.36 -5.78 17.46
CA THR A 114 -3.42 -6.00 16.36
C THR A 114 -4.09 -5.60 15.06
N ILE A 115 -3.50 -4.66 14.37
CA ILE A 115 -3.97 -4.20 13.05
C ILE A 115 -3.10 -4.86 11.99
N THR A 116 -3.73 -5.41 10.96
CA THR A 116 -3.03 -6.09 9.87
C THR A 116 -3.45 -5.49 8.53
N ALA A 117 -2.47 -5.10 7.71
CA ALA A 117 -2.65 -4.78 6.31
C ALA A 117 -2.20 -5.98 5.46
N ALA A 118 -3.12 -6.55 4.69
CA ALA A 118 -2.88 -7.68 3.79
C ALA A 118 -2.96 -7.23 2.33
N PRO A 119 -2.00 -7.64 1.46
CA PRO A 119 -2.00 -7.27 0.05
C PRO A 119 -3.13 -7.97 -0.71
N ILE A 120 -3.69 -7.27 -1.69
CA ILE A 120 -4.69 -7.80 -2.62
C ILE A 120 -4.30 -7.50 -4.07
N GLY A 121 -4.90 -8.20 -5.02
CA GLY A 121 -4.67 -8.01 -6.45
C GLY A 121 -3.20 -8.21 -6.84
N ASN A 122 -2.66 -7.29 -7.62
CA ASN A 122 -1.27 -7.39 -8.10
C ASN A 122 -0.21 -7.19 -7.00
N GLN A 123 -0.58 -6.62 -5.84
CA GLN A 123 0.36 -6.43 -4.73
C GLN A 123 0.73 -7.75 -4.05
N VAL A 124 -0.08 -8.80 -4.17
CA VAL A 124 0.25 -10.17 -3.71
C VAL A 124 1.55 -10.70 -4.35
N LYS A 125 1.92 -10.21 -5.55
CA LYS A 125 3.18 -10.55 -6.24
C LYS A 125 4.41 -9.89 -5.60
N ASP A 126 4.23 -9.03 -4.62
CA ASP A 126 5.31 -8.46 -3.82
C ASP A 126 5.78 -9.45 -2.76
N THR A 127 6.68 -10.35 -3.13
CA THR A 127 7.19 -11.41 -2.24
C THR A 127 8.16 -10.90 -1.18
N GLN A 128 8.61 -9.67 -1.26
CA GLN A 128 9.54 -9.09 -0.28
C GLN A 128 8.81 -8.59 0.97
N CYS A 129 7.66 -7.93 0.80
CA CYS A 129 6.90 -7.30 1.88
C CYS A 129 5.41 -7.50 1.61
N GLN A 130 4.84 -8.59 2.07
CA GLN A 130 3.43 -8.92 1.82
C GLN A 130 2.50 -8.25 2.83
N SER A 131 2.49 -8.71 4.08
CA SER A 131 1.63 -8.16 5.12
C SER A 131 2.39 -7.29 6.09
N PHE A 132 1.71 -6.31 6.65
CA PHE A 132 2.21 -5.44 7.70
C PHE A 132 1.31 -5.54 8.92
N THR A 133 1.89 -5.58 10.11
CA THR A 133 1.15 -5.60 11.37
C THR A 133 1.65 -4.52 12.31
N LEU A 134 0.72 -3.97 13.09
CA LEU A 134 0.98 -3.01 14.15
C LEU A 134 0.15 -3.38 15.37
N THR A 135 0.78 -3.48 16.54
CA THR A 135 0.10 -3.79 17.80
C THR A 135 -0.15 -2.54 18.62
N SER A 136 -1.02 -2.65 19.62
CA SER A 136 -1.30 -1.58 20.62
C SER A 136 -0.06 -1.17 21.42
N THR A 137 0.97 -2.02 21.50
CA THR A 137 2.25 -1.71 22.13
C THR A 137 3.25 -1.05 21.18
N GLY A 138 2.84 -0.72 19.94
CA GLY A 138 3.70 -0.09 18.93
C GLY A 138 4.66 -1.06 18.22
N VAL A 139 4.54 -2.37 18.45
CA VAL A 139 5.39 -3.35 17.75
C VAL A 139 4.98 -3.42 16.28
N GLN A 140 5.92 -3.15 15.41
CA GLN A 140 5.80 -3.20 13.95
C GLN A 140 6.42 -4.49 13.43
N SER A 141 5.69 -5.23 12.61
CA SER A 141 6.22 -6.40 11.93
C SER A 141 5.67 -6.53 10.52
N SER A 142 6.31 -7.36 9.70
CA SER A 142 5.88 -7.66 8.33
C SER A 142 6.27 -9.08 7.94
N SER A 143 5.56 -9.66 7.00
CA SER A 143 5.84 -10.98 6.45
C SER A 143 6.30 -10.84 4.99
N PRO A 144 7.29 -11.61 4.53
CA PRO A 144 8.16 -12.57 5.26
C PRO A 144 9.30 -11.91 6.05
N ASN A 145 9.59 -10.61 5.82
CA ASN A 145 10.69 -9.89 6.45
C ASN A 145 10.19 -8.97 7.57
N THR A 146 10.54 -9.26 8.81
CA THR A 146 9.97 -8.59 9.98
C THR A 146 10.37 -7.13 10.14
N THR A 147 11.58 -6.72 9.75
CA THR A 147 12.09 -5.36 10.01
C THR A 147 12.38 -4.54 8.75
N ALA A 148 12.90 -5.16 7.69
CA ALA A 148 13.33 -4.44 6.48
C ALA A 148 12.20 -3.72 5.72
N CYS A 149 10.94 -4.12 5.93
CA CYS A 149 9.80 -3.57 5.21
C CYS A 149 9.18 -2.33 5.87
N TRP A 150 9.51 -2.06 7.12
CA TRP A 150 9.04 -0.88 7.87
C TRP A 150 9.97 0.33 7.76
N GLN A 151 11.20 0.11 7.31
CA GLN A 151 12.19 1.18 7.08
C GLN A 151 11.87 2.00 5.83
#